data_81af00b05eb3a0c7d28c18ee54cfc44f
#
_entry.id   81af00b05eb3a0c7d28c18ee54cfc44f
#
_cell.length_a   1.000
_cell.length_b   1.000
_cell.length_c   1.000
_cell.angle_alpha   90.00
_cell.angle_beta   90.00
_cell.angle_gamma   90.00
#
_symmetry.space_group_name_H-M   'P 1'
#
loop_
_entity.id
_entity.type
_entity.pdbx_description
1 polymer ?
#
loop_
_entity_poly.entity_id
_entity_poly.type
_entity_poly.pdbx_seq_one_letter_code
_entity_poly.pdbx_strand_id
1 'polypeptide(L)'
;MSITKAAIYFIFFTISITYSACDTTRRTHSLKAQYKDIYIDQFKLTYLRKLLSKSYSNSAAVREIINIDHSGFTEPVLTEEDYKLIDSLTTIENQNLIADSTEGRRRAEGAQGKRPLGYIMDKLSNKWLDSLAKRRLKLNGVPSSWTD
;
A
#
# COMPACT_ATOMS: atom_id res chain seq x y z
N MET A 1 61.06 -14.54 13.20
CA MET A 1 59.85 -13.93 12.69
C MET A 1 59.09 -13.36 13.91
N SER A 2 58.97 -12.03 13.98
CA SER A 2 58.55 -11.34 15.20
C SER A 2 57.09 -11.63 15.54
N ILE A 3 56.81 -11.98 16.79
CA ILE A 3 55.46 -12.29 17.34
C ILE A 3 54.44 -11.17 17.02
N THR A 4 54.90 -9.94 16.89
CA THR A 4 54.10 -8.76 16.52
C THR A 4 53.47 -8.88 15.12
N LYS A 5 54.17 -9.45 14.13
CA LYS A 5 53.66 -9.60 12.77
C LYS A 5 52.57 -10.65 12.70
N ALA A 6 52.68 -11.75 13.45
CA ALA A 6 51.64 -12.78 13.50
C ALA A 6 50.34 -12.27 14.15
N ALA A 7 50.42 -11.45 15.18
CA ALA A 7 49.29 -10.86 15.84
C ALA A 7 48.49 -9.90 14.90
N ILE A 8 49.19 -9.11 14.08
CA ILE A 8 48.55 -8.19 13.13
C ILE A 8 47.79 -8.97 12.04
N TYR A 9 48.35 -10.05 11.51
CA TYR A 9 47.65 -10.89 10.52
C TYR A 9 46.41 -11.57 11.10
N PHE A 10 46.48 -11.94 12.37
CA PHE A 10 45.33 -12.56 13.04
C PHE A 10 44.18 -11.58 13.24
N ILE A 11 44.50 -10.31 13.58
CA ILE A 11 43.50 -9.26 13.72
C ILE A 11 42.85 -8.91 12.36
N PHE A 12 43.66 -8.81 11.29
CA PHE A 12 43.10 -8.58 9.95
C PHE A 12 42.24 -9.75 9.45
N PHE A 13 42.59 -10.97 9.77
CA PHE A 13 41.82 -12.13 9.36
C PHE A 13 40.46 -12.23 10.11
N THR A 14 40.42 -11.87 11.39
CA THR A 14 39.16 -11.85 12.16
C THR A 14 38.23 -10.72 11.71
N ILE A 15 38.75 -9.55 11.32
CA ILE A 15 37.96 -8.45 10.80
C ILE A 15 37.34 -8.80 9.43
N SER A 16 38.04 -9.55 8.59
CA SER A 16 37.52 -9.96 7.26
C SER A 16 36.34 -10.92 7.35
N ILE A 17 36.24 -11.72 8.41
CA ILE A 17 35.15 -12.70 8.60
C ILE A 17 33.86 -11.99 9.05
N THR A 18 33.95 -10.85 9.74
CA THR A 18 32.76 -10.14 10.23
C THR A 18 32.03 -9.34 9.16
N TYR A 19 32.67 -9.03 8.02
CA TYR A 19 32.02 -8.31 6.91
C TYR A 19 31.22 -9.21 5.97
N SER A 20 31.36 -10.55 6.05
CA SER A 20 30.61 -11.49 5.20
C SER A 20 29.25 -11.89 5.76
N ALA A 21 28.87 -11.39 6.92
CA ALA A 21 27.61 -11.75 7.59
C ALA A 21 26.49 -10.71 7.37
N CYS A 22 26.60 -9.87 6.33
CA CYS A 22 25.44 -9.16 5.85
C CYS A 22 24.68 -10.06 4.85
N ASP A 23 24.31 -11.24 5.34
CA ASP A 23 23.37 -12.10 4.67
C ASP A 23 22.02 -11.38 4.72
N THR A 24 21.70 -10.69 3.61
CA THR A 24 20.34 -10.34 3.31
C THR A 24 19.56 -11.63 3.34
N THR A 25 18.99 -11.95 4.49
CA THR A 25 17.94 -12.94 4.62
C THR A 25 16.79 -12.41 3.74
N ARG A 26 16.87 -12.64 2.43
CA ARG A 26 15.69 -12.67 1.58
C ARG A 26 14.84 -13.75 2.20
N ARG A 27 13.93 -13.32 3.08
CA ARG A 27 12.82 -14.18 3.47
C ARG A 27 12.17 -14.57 2.15
N THR A 28 12.38 -15.79 1.74
CA THR A 28 11.60 -16.44 0.70
C THR A 28 10.19 -16.51 1.28
N HIS A 29 9.40 -15.46 1.02
CA HIS A 29 7.98 -15.47 1.39
C HIS A 29 7.36 -16.62 0.62
N SER A 30 6.66 -17.53 1.30
CA SER A 30 5.88 -18.55 0.64
C SER A 30 4.96 -17.91 -0.39
N LEU A 31 4.57 -18.59 -1.47
CA LEU A 31 3.65 -18.09 -2.49
C LEU A 31 2.38 -17.54 -1.83
N LYS A 32 1.88 -18.24 -0.83
CA LYS A 32 0.73 -17.80 -0.03
C LYS A 32 0.96 -16.46 0.68
N ALA A 33 2.15 -16.19 1.19
CA ALA A 33 2.46 -14.92 1.83
C ALA A 33 2.55 -13.80 0.79
N GLN A 34 3.18 -14.06 -0.36
CA GLN A 34 3.24 -13.12 -1.48
C GLN A 34 1.84 -12.74 -1.98
N TYR A 35 0.96 -13.73 -2.18
CA TYR A 35 -0.42 -13.47 -2.58
C TYR A 35 -1.15 -12.55 -1.59
N LYS A 36 -1.00 -12.77 -0.29
CA LYS A 36 -1.64 -11.94 0.74
C LYS A 36 -1.18 -10.49 0.65
N ASP A 37 0.12 -10.27 0.48
CA ASP A 37 0.68 -8.93 0.38
C ASP A 37 0.19 -8.24 -0.90
N ILE A 38 0.26 -8.93 -2.05
CA ILE A 38 -0.26 -8.45 -3.33
C ILE A 38 -1.75 -8.11 -3.23
N TYR A 39 -2.57 -8.98 -2.65
CA TYR A 39 -4.00 -8.73 -2.50
C TYR A 39 -4.31 -7.48 -1.68
N ILE A 40 -3.63 -7.32 -0.53
CA ILE A 40 -3.82 -6.16 0.36
C ILE A 40 -3.43 -4.88 -0.36
N ASP A 41 -2.30 -4.88 -1.05
CA ASP A 41 -1.81 -3.71 -1.77
C ASP A 41 -2.72 -3.36 -2.95
N GLN A 42 -3.19 -4.36 -3.73
CA GLN A 42 -4.15 -4.14 -4.81
C GLN A 42 -5.49 -3.60 -4.30
N PHE A 43 -5.97 -4.10 -3.15
CA PHE A 43 -7.19 -3.59 -2.54
C PHE A 43 -7.05 -2.10 -2.17
N LYS A 44 -5.94 -1.72 -1.53
CA LYS A 44 -5.65 -0.35 -1.13
C LYS A 44 -5.45 0.57 -2.33
N LEU A 45 -4.73 0.10 -3.35
CA LEU A 45 -4.49 0.85 -4.58
C LEU A 45 -5.78 1.08 -5.36
N THR A 46 -6.63 0.06 -5.48
CA THR A 46 -7.94 0.17 -6.14
C THR A 46 -8.85 1.15 -5.41
N TYR A 47 -8.88 1.08 -4.07
CA TYR A 47 -9.61 2.03 -3.25
C TYR A 47 -9.11 3.47 -3.46
N LEU A 48 -7.79 3.68 -3.44
CA LEU A 48 -7.17 4.99 -3.69
C LEU A 48 -7.58 5.56 -5.05
N ARG A 49 -7.40 4.79 -6.13
CA ARG A 49 -7.74 5.20 -7.49
C ARG A 49 -9.23 5.55 -7.63
N LYS A 50 -10.11 4.75 -7.07
CA LYS A 50 -11.57 4.99 -7.09
C LYS A 50 -11.95 6.24 -6.30
N LEU A 51 -11.44 6.40 -5.09
CA LEU A 51 -11.73 7.57 -4.27
C LEU A 51 -11.18 8.85 -4.91
N LEU A 52 -9.97 8.82 -5.44
CA LEU A 52 -9.37 9.95 -6.15
C LEU A 52 -10.23 10.34 -7.35
N SER A 53 -10.62 9.39 -8.19
CA SER A 53 -11.49 9.61 -9.34
C SER A 53 -12.80 10.27 -8.94
N LYS A 54 -13.53 9.72 -7.97
CA LYS A 54 -14.81 10.27 -7.50
C LYS A 54 -14.66 11.64 -6.85
N SER A 55 -13.63 11.85 -6.05
CA SER A 55 -13.40 13.10 -5.35
C SER A 55 -13.15 14.29 -6.28
N TYR A 56 -12.55 14.04 -7.43
CA TYR A 56 -12.29 15.03 -8.47
C TYR A 56 -13.26 14.94 -9.65
N SER A 57 -14.44 14.33 -9.43
CA SER A 57 -15.51 14.22 -10.44
C SER A 57 -15.03 13.60 -11.76
N ASN A 58 -14.11 12.64 -11.65
CA ASN A 58 -13.52 11.92 -12.77
C ASN A 58 -12.91 12.88 -13.84
N SER A 59 -12.25 13.96 -13.39
CA SER A 59 -11.63 14.94 -14.28
C SER A 59 -10.60 14.32 -15.23
N ALA A 60 -10.38 14.92 -16.39
CA ALA A 60 -9.44 14.44 -17.39
C ALA A 60 -8.02 14.27 -16.82
N ALA A 61 -7.55 15.24 -16.02
CA ALA A 61 -6.24 15.20 -15.39
C ALA A 61 -6.08 14.01 -14.44
N VAL A 62 -7.10 13.71 -13.63
CA VAL A 62 -7.06 12.57 -12.71
C VAL A 62 -7.09 11.24 -13.47
N ARG A 63 -7.90 11.16 -14.53
CA ARG A 63 -7.88 9.96 -15.40
C ARG A 63 -6.52 9.75 -16.05
N GLU A 64 -5.89 10.81 -16.53
CA GLU A 64 -4.56 10.74 -17.12
C GLU A 64 -3.54 10.20 -16.10
N ILE A 65 -3.49 10.76 -14.89
CA ILE A 65 -2.61 10.29 -13.82
C ILE A 65 -2.83 8.80 -13.51
N ILE A 66 -4.09 8.36 -13.40
CA ILE A 66 -4.41 6.96 -13.11
C ILE A 66 -4.02 6.05 -14.27
N ASN A 67 -4.18 6.51 -15.52
CA ASN A 67 -3.88 5.70 -16.71
C ASN A 67 -2.39 5.51 -16.97
N ILE A 68 -1.56 6.48 -16.63
CA ILE A 68 -0.09 6.38 -16.76
C ILE A 68 0.56 5.71 -15.55
N ASP A 69 -0.18 5.49 -14.48
CA ASP A 69 0.31 4.82 -13.28
C ASP A 69 0.34 3.31 -13.48
N HIS A 70 1.53 2.74 -13.56
CA HIS A 70 1.80 1.31 -13.67
C HIS A 70 1.99 0.62 -12.31
N SER A 71 1.63 1.29 -11.21
CA SER A 71 1.68 0.69 -9.88
C SER A 71 0.69 -0.46 -9.77
N GLY A 72 1.11 -1.50 -9.09
CA GLY A 72 0.26 -2.63 -8.75
C GLY A 72 0.64 -3.90 -9.51
N PHE A 73 -0.14 -4.95 -9.27
CA PHE A 73 0.05 -6.26 -9.87
C PHE A 73 -0.77 -6.39 -11.16
N THR A 74 -0.21 -6.99 -12.18
CA THR A 74 -0.85 -7.06 -13.51
C THR A 74 -1.99 -8.06 -13.60
N GLU A 75 -1.93 -9.12 -12.78
CA GLU A 75 -2.98 -10.14 -12.76
C GLU A 75 -4.10 -9.74 -11.80
N PRO A 76 -5.37 -10.04 -12.13
CA PRO A 76 -6.49 -9.72 -11.27
C PRO A 76 -6.48 -10.64 -10.03
N VAL A 77 -6.25 -10.05 -8.86
CA VAL A 77 -6.29 -10.76 -7.55
C VAL A 77 -7.53 -10.41 -6.73
N LEU A 78 -8.24 -9.33 -7.10
CA LEU A 78 -9.48 -8.92 -6.46
C LEU A 78 -10.68 -9.56 -7.13
N THR A 79 -11.69 -9.91 -6.34
CA THR A 79 -12.96 -10.44 -6.85
C THR A 79 -13.90 -9.30 -7.28
N GLU A 80 -14.96 -9.65 -8.01
CA GLU A 80 -15.99 -8.66 -8.38
C GLU A 80 -16.68 -8.06 -7.17
N GLU A 81 -16.89 -8.86 -6.12
CA GLU A 81 -17.44 -8.41 -4.84
C GLU A 81 -16.51 -7.40 -4.15
N ASP A 82 -15.19 -7.55 -4.28
CA ASP A 82 -14.25 -6.57 -3.76
C ASP A 82 -14.37 -5.25 -4.50
N TYR A 83 -14.47 -5.28 -5.83
CA TYR A 83 -14.69 -4.07 -6.64
C TYR A 83 -16.01 -3.38 -6.29
N LYS A 84 -17.10 -4.12 -6.10
CA LYS A 84 -18.40 -3.57 -5.67
C LYS A 84 -18.32 -2.94 -4.28
N LEU A 85 -17.66 -3.60 -3.35
CA LEU A 85 -17.46 -3.08 -2.00
C LEU A 85 -16.63 -1.78 -2.03
N ILE A 86 -15.51 -1.77 -2.74
CA ILE A 86 -14.65 -0.59 -2.88
C ILE A 86 -15.43 0.56 -3.54
N ASP A 87 -16.23 0.27 -4.56
CA ASP A 87 -17.04 1.28 -5.23
C ASP A 87 -18.09 1.90 -4.30
N SER A 88 -18.78 1.08 -3.52
CA SER A 88 -19.75 1.53 -2.52
C SER A 88 -19.09 2.40 -1.45
N LEU A 89 -17.99 1.92 -0.86
CA LEU A 89 -17.24 2.65 0.17
C LEU A 89 -16.76 4.01 -0.34
N THR A 90 -16.12 4.04 -1.49
CA THR A 90 -15.60 5.29 -2.07
C THR A 90 -16.71 6.25 -2.48
N THR A 91 -17.91 5.76 -2.77
CA THR A 91 -19.09 6.60 -3.01
C THR A 91 -19.52 7.31 -1.73
N ILE A 92 -19.67 6.56 -0.64
CA ILE A 92 -20.03 7.12 0.67
C ILE A 92 -18.97 8.14 1.13
N GLU A 93 -17.70 7.81 0.98
CA GLU A 93 -16.61 8.68 1.38
C GLU A 93 -16.56 9.99 0.55
N ASN A 94 -16.84 9.91 -0.75
CA ASN A 94 -16.95 11.11 -1.58
C ASN A 94 -18.15 11.97 -1.17
N GLN A 95 -19.27 11.38 -0.76
CA GLN A 95 -20.42 12.12 -0.21
C GLN A 95 -20.02 12.85 1.08
N ASN A 96 -19.29 12.20 1.97
CA ASN A 96 -18.77 12.82 3.19
C ASN A 96 -17.83 13.99 2.88
N LEU A 97 -16.93 13.84 1.90
CA LEU A 97 -16.06 14.93 1.44
C LEU A 97 -16.84 16.13 0.87
N ILE A 98 -17.96 15.87 0.19
CA ILE A 98 -18.84 16.94 -0.31
C ILE A 98 -19.53 17.65 0.88
N ALA A 99 -20.05 16.90 1.83
CA ALA A 99 -20.70 17.45 3.02
C ALA A 99 -19.72 18.32 3.82
N ASP A 100 -18.52 17.82 4.11
CA ASP A 100 -17.47 18.57 4.79
C ASP A 100 -17.08 19.86 4.06
N SER A 101 -17.01 19.81 2.73
CA SER A 101 -16.75 20.99 1.90
C SER A 101 -17.82 22.05 2.05
N THR A 102 -19.07 21.64 2.20
CA THR A 102 -20.22 22.54 2.35
C THR A 102 -20.25 23.17 3.73
N GLU A 103 -19.98 22.38 4.77
CA GLU A 103 -19.89 22.86 6.17
C GLU A 103 -18.65 23.73 6.41
N GLY A 104 -17.58 23.49 5.67
CA GLY A 104 -16.32 24.25 5.76
C GLY A 104 -16.47 25.74 5.43
N ARG A 105 -17.58 26.18 4.81
CA ARG A 105 -17.91 27.60 4.63
C ARG A 105 -18.08 28.37 5.93
N ARG A 106 -18.31 27.65 7.04
CA ARG A 106 -18.45 28.22 8.39
C ARG A 106 -17.14 28.21 9.19
N ARG A 107 -16.07 27.64 8.63
CA ARG A 107 -14.73 27.61 9.23
C ARG A 107 -13.88 28.76 8.70
N ALA A 108 -12.70 28.98 9.27
CA ALA A 108 -11.80 30.07 8.95
C ALA A 108 -11.53 30.23 7.45
N GLU A 109 -11.20 31.45 7.00
CA GLU A 109 -10.79 31.76 5.63
C GLU A 109 -9.76 30.75 5.11
N GLY A 110 -9.95 30.26 3.89
CA GLY A 110 -9.10 29.23 3.28
C GLY A 110 -9.52 27.77 3.56
N ALA A 111 -10.52 27.52 4.41
CA ALA A 111 -11.02 26.16 4.67
C ALA A 111 -12.09 25.68 3.68
N GLN A 112 -12.40 26.50 2.66
CA GLN A 112 -13.41 26.19 1.65
C GLN A 112 -12.92 25.16 0.63
N GLY A 113 -13.82 24.24 0.25
CA GLY A 113 -13.56 23.25 -0.78
C GLY A 113 -13.21 21.87 -0.23
N LYS A 114 -13.31 20.87 -1.10
CA LYS A 114 -12.95 19.50 -0.78
C LYS A 114 -11.44 19.39 -0.51
N ARG A 115 -11.07 18.51 0.43
CA ARG A 115 -9.67 18.18 0.76
C ARG A 115 -9.37 16.70 0.48
N PRO A 116 -9.49 16.21 -0.76
CA PRO A 116 -9.41 14.79 -1.06
C PRO A 116 -8.04 14.21 -0.70
N LEU A 117 -6.94 14.90 -0.99
CA LEU A 117 -5.60 14.38 -0.73
C LEU A 117 -5.34 14.18 0.75
N GLY A 118 -5.67 15.17 1.60
CA GLY A 118 -5.52 15.04 3.05
C GLY A 118 -6.37 13.90 3.61
N TYR A 119 -7.61 13.79 3.15
CA TYR A 119 -8.51 12.72 3.55
C TYR A 119 -7.99 11.33 3.13
N ILE A 120 -7.50 11.20 1.90
CA ILE A 120 -6.91 9.97 1.37
C ILE A 120 -5.67 9.58 2.19
N MET A 121 -4.78 10.54 2.48
CA MET A 121 -3.61 10.30 3.31
C MET A 121 -3.97 9.78 4.70
N ASP A 122 -4.97 10.37 5.34
CA ASP A 122 -5.47 9.92 6.64
C ASP A 122 -6.02 8.49 6.56
N LYS A 123 -6.80 8.18 5.53
CA LYS A 123 -7.33 6.82 5.30
C LYS A 123 -6.25 5.79 5.03
N LEU A 124 -5.22 6.12 4.29
CA LEU A 124 -4.11 5.21 3.99
C LEU A 124 -3.21 4.98 5.20
N SER A 125 -2.99 6.01 6.03
CA SER A 125 -2.21 5.90 7.27
C SER A 125 -2.94 5.14 8.36
N ASN A 126 -4.28 5.12 8.31
CA ASN A 126 -5.10 4.40 9.25
C ASN A 126 -5.09 2.88 8.96
N LYS A 127 -4.97 2.08 10.01
CA LYS A 127 -5.00 0.59 9.92
C LYS A 127 -6.36 0.03 9.49
N TRP A 128 -7.40 0.88 9.37
CA TRP A 128 -8.75 0.44 9.03
C TRP A 128 -8.82 -0.23 7.65
N LEU A 129 -8.26 0.43 6.63
CA LEU A 129 -8.29 -0.06 5.25
C LEU A 129 -7.50 -1.38 5.12
N ASP A 130 -6.35 -1.46 5.77
CA ASP A 130 -5.54 -2.67 5.84
C ASP A 130 -6.31 -3.82 6.53
N SER A 131 -6.98 -3.52 7.64
CA SER A 131 -7.81 -4.49 8.37
C SER A 131 -9.02 -4.95 7.54
N LEU A 132 -9.61 -4.07 6.74
CA LEU A 132 -10.70 -4.40 5.82
C LEU A 132 -10.22 -5.33 4.71
N ALA A 133 -9.10 -5.01 4.05
CA ALA A 133 -8.50 -5.85 3.02
C ALA A 133 -8.17 -7.25 3.55
N LYS A 134 -7.59 -7.35 4.74
CA LYS A 134 -7.31 -8.64 5.40
C LYS A 134 -8.57 -9.44 5.70
N ARG A 135 -9.66 -8.79 6.12
CA ARG A 135 -10.95 -9.48 6.33
C ARG A 135 -11.54 -10.01 5.02
N ARG A 136 -11.47 -9.21 3.96
CA ARG A 136 -11.93 -9.64 2.63
C ARG A 136 -11.11 -10.82 2.12
N LEU A 137 -9.79 -10.75 2.21
CA LEU A 137 -8.90 -11.85 1.86
C LEU A 137 -9.25 -13.15 2.62
N LYS A 138 -9.57 -13.03 3.93
CA LYS A 138 -9.97 -14.19 4.74
C LYS A 138 -11.29 -14.82 4.24
N LEU A 139 -12.23 -14.01 3.75
CA LEU A 139 -13.49 -14.49 3.18
C LEU A 139 -13.29 -15.15 1.81
N ASN A 140 -12.47 -14.54 0.95
CA ASN A 140 -12.21 -15.02 -0.40
C ASN A 140 -11.28 -16.25 -0.43
N GLY A 141 -10.41 -16.36 0.57
CA GLY A 141 -9.35 -17.39 0.61
C GLY A 141 -8.16 -17.05 -0.30
N VAL A 142 -7.21 -17.96 -0.30
CA VAL A 142 -6.04 -17.93 -1.21
C VAL A 142 -6.26 -18.98 -2.28
N PRO A 143 -6.18 -18.65 -3.57
CA PRO A 143 -6.34 -19.63 -4.65
C PRO A 143 -5.31 -20.76 -4.54
N SER A 144 -5.71 -21.96 -4.95
CA SER A 144 -4.84 -23.15 -4.89
C SER A 144 -3.55 -23.00 -5.69
N SER A 145 -3.55 -22.18 -6.75
CA SER A 145 -2.35 -21.85 -7.53
C SER A 145 -1.29 -21.07 -6.74
N TRP A 146 -1.63 -20.55 -5.58
CA TRP A 146 -0.76 -19.79 -4.69
C TRP A 146 -0.50 -20.53 -3.35
N THR A 147 -0.86 -21.78 -3.27
CA THR A 147 -0.58 -22.64 -2.12
C THR A 147 0.46 -23.68 -2.54
N ASP A 148 1.56 -23.73 -1.81
CA ASP A 148 2.60 -24.77 -1.95
C ASP A 148 2.07 -26.14 -1.54
#